data_0fdd1cf87b9e88388d61dccc9e19658a
#
_entry.id   0fdd1cf87b9e88388d61dccc9e19658a
#
_cell.length_a   1.000
_cell.length_b   1.000
_cell.length_c   1.000
_cell.angle_alpha   90.00
_cell.angle_beta   90.00
_cell.angle_gamma   90.00
#
_symmetry.space_group_name_H-M   'P 1'
#
loop_
_entity.id
_entity.type
_entity.pdbx_description
1 polymer ?
#
loop_
_entity_poly.entity_id
_entity_poly.type
_entity_poly.pdbx_seq_one_letter_code
_entity_poly.pdbx_strand_id
1 'polypeptide(L)'
;MKKLTFILVALITFSMSAQKKKNGVVYDKHPGILLIEAFNKAYVDADVEKLSSMMEDDFKSYNALSSNKDQKGTPKNNFIGQSKWWNTNVDYFKITQDKPAYPDAIEYKGDQTWVQTWERIYGVHKQTGVEFDMPVHRLYRLNKDVTKIISVMDYSDSSNYMRAWDAWPGNDRK
;
A
#
# COMPACT_ATOMS: atom_id res chain seq x y z
N MET A 1 -14.78 -54.43 -21.20
CA MET A 1 -15.05 -53.64 -19.98
C MET A 1 -13.77 -53.25 -19.21
N LYS A 2 -12.82 -54.16 -18.92
CA LYS A 2 -11.59 -53.83 -18.16
C LYS A 2 -10.70 -52.74 -18.79
N LYS A 3 -10.60 -52.64 -20.13
CA LYS A 3 -9.82 -51.60 -20.83
C LYS A 3 -10.43 -50.21 -20.69
N LEU A 4 -11.78 -50.07 -20.66
CA LEU A 4 -12.46 -48.81 -20.52
C LEU A 4 -12.29 -48.21 -19.11
N THR A 5 -12.31 -49.10 -18.09
CA THR A 5 -12.10 -48.70 -16.69
C THR A 5 -10.67 -48.18 -16.46
N PHE A 6 -9.66 -48.78 -17.11
CA PHE A 6 -8.26 -48.32 -17.03
C PHE A 6 -8.07 -46.94 -17.65
N ILE A 7 -8.71 -46.64 -18.77
CA ILE A 7 -8.65 -45.34 -19.44
C ILE A 7 -9.34 -44.25 -18.55
N LEU A 8 -10.47 -44.59 -17.93
CA LEU A 8 -11.19 -43.68 -17.06
C LEU A 8 -10.38 -43.33 -15.80
N VAL A 9 -9.73 -44.33 -15.18
CA VAL A 9 -8.86 -44.12 -14.01
C VAL A 9 -7.62 -43.30 -14.39
N ALA A 10 -7.01 -43.52 -15.55
CA ALA A 10 -5.89 -42.73 -16.04
C ALA A 10 -6.27 -41.28 -16.31
N LEU A 11 -7.45 -41.01 -16.88
CA LEU A 11 -7.95 -39.64 -17.09
C LEU A 11 -8.22 -38.89 -15.78
N ILE A 12 -8.73 -39.54 -14.74
CA ILE A 12 -8.97 -38.95 -13.42
C ILE A 12 -7.63 -38.61 -12.73
N THR A 13 -6.63 -39.50 -12.82
CA THR A 13 -5.31 -39.22 -12.22
C THR A 13 -4.56 -38.11 -12.92
N PHE A 14 -4.68 -37.95 -14.24
CA PHE A 14 -4.13 -36.80 -14.99
C PHE A 14 -4.80 -35.50 -14.61
N SER A 15 -6.12 -35.49 -14.40
CA SER A 15 -6.87 -34.28 -13.98
C SER A 15 -6.45 -33.81 -12.60
N MET A 16 -6.14 -34.70 -11.67
CA MET A 16 -5.69 -34.34 -10.32
C MET A 16 -4.26 -33.77 -10.31
N SER A 17 -3.40 -34.14 -11.26
CA SER A 17 -2.03 -33.64 -11.36
C SER A 17 -1.96 -32.25 -11.99
N ALA A 18 -3.01 -31.81 -12.70
CA ALA A 18 -3.07 -30.51 -13.37
C ALA A 18 -3.56 -29.35 -12.49
N GLN A 19 -3.94 -29.60 -11.26
CA GLN A 19 -4.31 -28.52 -10.34
C GLN A 19 -3.06 -27.72 -9.98
N LYS A 20 -2.90 -26.55 -10.60
CA LYS A 20 -1.87 -25.56 -10.20
C LYS A 20 -2.01 -25.31 -8.70
N LYS A 21 -0.95 -25.56 -7.94
CA LYS A 21 -0.91 -25.20 -6.52
C LYS A 21 -1.11 -23.71 -6.39
N LYS A 22 -2.25 -23.27 -5.87
CA LYS A 22 -2.50 -21.86 -5.57
C LYS A 22 -1.51 -21.39 -4.50
N ASN A 23 -0.87 -20.25 -4.71
CA ASN A 23 0.03 -19.66 -3.72
C ASN A 23 -0.69 -18.75 -2.73
N GLY A 24 -1.90 -18.31 -3.04
CA GLY A 24 -2.72 -17.42 -2.20
C GLY A 24 -4.13 -17.25 -2.75
N VAL A 25 -4.91 -16.45 -2.04
CA VAL A 25 -6.27 -16.05 -2.40
C VAL A 25 -6.35 -14.53 -2.39
N VAL A 26 -7.06 -13.96 -3.38
CA VAL A 26 -7.33 -12.53 -3.49
C VAL A 26 -8.77 -12.26 -3.05
N TYR A 27 -8.96 -11.21 -2.27
CA TYR A 27 -10.26 -10.80 -1.73
C TYR A 27 -10.55 -9.35 -2.10
N ASP A 28 -11.75 -9.05 -2.54
CA ASP A 28 -12.33 -7.70 -2.73
C ASP A 28 -12.96 -7.15 -1.43
N LYS A 29 -13.21 -8.02 -0.44
CA LYS A 29 -13.73 -7.70 0.89
C LYS A 29 -12.88 -8.42 1.93
N HIS A 30 -12.18 -7.66 2.75
CA HIS A 30 -11.26 -8.21 3.75
C HIS A 30 -11.03 -7.22 4.91
N PRO A 31 -10.89 -7.67 6.17
CA PRO A 31 -10.59 -6.78 7.28
C PRO A 31 -9.36 -5.89 7.07
N GLY A 32 -8.35 -6.40 6.38
CA GLY A 32 -7.15 -5.64 6.02
C GLY A 32 -7.44 -4.43 5.13
N ILE A 33 -8.42 -4.50 4.22
CA ILE A 33 -8.83 -3.34 3.41
C ILE A 33 -9.40 -2.25 4.31
N LEU A 34 -10.29 -2.62 5.25
CA LEU A 34 -10.87 -1.68 6.21
C LEU A 34 -9.80 -1.06 7.12
N LEU A 35 -8.79 -1.83 7.52
CA LEU A 35 -7.65 -1.31 8.28
C LEU A 35 -6.91 -0.24 7.48
N ILE A 36 -6.65 -0.47 6.18
CA ILE A 36 -5.94 0.50 5.33
C ILE A 36 -6.79 1.75 5.08
N GLU A 37 -8.09 1.62 4.87
CA GLU A 37 -9.00 2.77 4.75
C GLU A 37 -8.96 3.64 6.02
N ALA A 38 -9.03 3.02 7.20
CA ALA A 38 -8.94 3.71 8.48
C ALA A 38 -7.55 4.34 8.71
N PHE A 39 -6.48 3.68 8.25
CA PHE A 39 -5.12 4.18 8.30
C PHE A 39 -4.93 5.41 7.40
N ASN A 40 -5.41 5.37 6.16
CA ASN A 40 -5.35 6.50 5.24
C ASN A 40 -6.12 7.71 5.78
N LYS A 41 -7.29 7.47 6.38
CA LYS A 41 -8.04 8.54 7.05
C LYS A 41 -7.25 9.15 8.20
N ALA A 42 -6.67 8.33 9.08
CA ALA A 42 -5.85 8.82 10.20
C ALA A 42 -4.61 9.57 9.69
N TYR A 43 -4.04 9.16 8.56
CA TYR A 43 -2.91 9.83 7.94
C TYR A 43 -3.28 11.23 7.42
N VAL A 44 -4.42 11.36 6.75
CA VAL A 44 -4.95 12.65 6.27
C VAL A 44 -5.30 13.59 7.43
N ASP A 45 -5.90 13.04 8.49
CA ASP A 45 -6.30 13.80 9.68
C ASP A 45 -5.10 14.14 10.59
N ALA A 46 -3.90 13.62 10.33
CA ALA A 46 -2.71 13.68 11.19
C ALA A 46 -2.99 13.17 12.64
N ASP A 47 -3.86 12.16 12.76
CA ASP A 47 -4.19 11.50 14.01
C ASP A 47 -3.04 10.56 14.42
N VAL A 48 -2.09 11.12 15.15
CA VAL A 48 -0.83 10.46 15.51
C VAL A 48 -1.03 9.22 16.36
N GLU A 49 -1.96 9.28 17.33
CA GLU A 49 -2.22 8.18 18.25
C GLU A 49 -2.81 7.00 17.48
N LYS A 50 -3.80 7.27 16.65
CA LYS A 50 -4.43 6.26 15.81
C LYS A 50 -3.45 5.66 14.79
N LEU A 51 -2.66 6.49 14.09
CA LEU A 51 -1.60 6.00 13.20
C LEU A 51 -0.62 5.09 13.95
N SER A 52 -0.14 5.53 15.11
CA SER A 52 0.81 4.76 15.91
C SER A 52 0.24 3.41 16.35
N SER A 53 -1.04 3.36 16.72
CA SER A 53 -1.71 2.11 17.14
C SER A 53 -1.87 1.10 16.01
N MET A 54 -1.98 1.57 14.77
CA MET A 54 -2.17 0.73 13.57
C MET A 54 -0.87 0.22 12.94
N MET A 55 0.29 0.60 13.45
CA MET A 55 1.60 0.18 12.94
C MET A 55 2.35 -0.66 13.98
N GLU A 56 3.11 -1.65 13.53
CA GLU A 56 4.06 -2.35 14.39
C GLU A 56 5.20 -1.41 14.81
N ASP A 57 5.90 -1.73 15.89
CA ASP A 57 6.94 -0.85 16.42
C ASP A 57 8.16 -0.75 15.49
N ASP A 58 8.45 -1.84 14.76
CA ASP A 58 9.49 -1.91 13.74
C ASP A 58 9.02 -1.55 12.33
N PHE A 59 7.82 -0.95 12.20
CA PHE A 59 7.25 -0.50 10.91
C PHE A 59 8.27 0.25 10.05
N LYS A 60 8.22 -0.04 8.74
CA LYS A 60 9.02 0.65 7.71
C LYS A 60 8.18 1.02 6.49
N SER A 61 8.42 2.21 5.98
CA SER A 61 7.92 2.65 4.67
C SER A 61 9.06 2.71 3.67
N TYR A 62 8.82 2.23 2.45
CA TYR A 62 9.79 2.16 1.37
C TYR A 62 9.30 2.89 0.12
N ASN A 63 10.17 3.65 -0.52
CA ASN A 63 9.93 4.12 -1.88
C ASN A 63 10.37 3.02 -2.85
N ALA A 64 9.42 2.36 -3.49
CA ALA A 64 9.68 1.24 -4.40
C ALA A 64 10.38 1.66 -5.70
N LEU A 65 10.31 2.95 -6.08
CA LEU A 65 10.98 3.51 -7.25
C LEU A 65 12.38 4.07 -6.92
N SER A 66 12.86 3.90 -5.68
CA SER A 66 14.20 4.33 -5.30
C SER A 66 15.27 3.54 -6.05
N SER A 67 16.23 4.24 -6.63
CA SER A 67 17.44 3.64 -7.22
C SER A 67 18.40 3.10 -6.15
N ASN A 68 18.24 3.51 -4.89
CA ASN A 68 19.04 3.01 -3.77
C ASN A 68 18.54 1.62 -3.34
N LYS A 69 19.27 0.58 -3.73
CA LYS A 69 18.93 -0.82 -3.38
C LYS A 69 19.12 -1.12 -1.88
N ASP A 70 19.91 -0.31 -1.18
CA ASP A 70 20.23 -0.47 0.24
C ASP A 70 19.38 0.45 1.15
N GLN A 71 18.21 0.93 0.65
CA GLN A 71 17.35 1.79 1.44
C GLN A 71 16.90 1.07 2.73
N LYS A 72 17.08 1.74 3.86
CA LYS A 72 16.71 1.20 5.18
C LYS A 72 15.21 1.36 5.50
N GLY A 73 14.47 2.03 4.63
CA GLY A 73 13.08 2.42 4.85
C GLY A 73 12.92 3.54 5.88
N THR A 74 11.81 4.25 5.78
CA THR A 74 11.43 5.31 6.71
C THR A 74 10.79 4.69 7.96
N PRO A 75 11.33 4.90 9.17
CA PRO A 75 10.78 4.31 10.39
C PRO A 75 9.45 4.97 10.79
N LYS A 76 8.68 4.28 11.65
CA LYS A 76 7.36 4.65 12.15
C LYS A 76 7.24 6.12 12.53
N ASN A 77 8.12 6.62 13.41
CA ASN A 77 8.04 8.00 13.89
C ASN A 77 8.24 9.04 12.79
N ASN A 78 9.13 8.77 11.83
CA ASN A 78 9.36 9.67 10.71
C ASN A 78 8.17 9.63 9.73
N PHE A 79 7.55 8.48 9.53
CA PHE A 79 6.34 8.34 8.73
C PHE A 79 5.16 9.11 9.34
N ILE A 80 4.98 9.04 10.66
CA ILE A 80 4.00 9.86 11.39
C ILE A 80 4.33 11.35 11.25
N GLY A 81 5.61 11.72 11.31
CA GLY A 81 6.07 13.09 11.07
C GLY A 81 5.69 13.59 9.67
N GLN A 82 5.73 12.75 8.64
CA GLN A 82 5.27 13.09 7.30
C GLN A 82 3.78 13.42 7.26
N SER A 83 2.92 12.66 7.96
CA SER A 83 1.49 12.95 8.06
C SER A 83 1.23 14.35 8.64
N LYS A 84 1.92 14.72 9.74
CA LYS A 84 1.85 16.06 10.32
C LYS A 84 2.31 17.12 9.34
N TRP A 85 3.39 16.86 8.62
CA TRP A 85 3.93 17.79 7.63
C TRP A 85 2.92 18.08 6.52
N TRP A 86 2.29 17.03 5.97
CA TRP A 86 1.25 17.17 4.95
C TRP A 86 0.08 18.01 5.44
N ASN A 87 -0.45 17.70 6.62
CA ASN A 87 -1.58 18.42 7.21
C ASN A 87 -1.25 19.91 7.48
N THR A 88 0.00 20.20 7.88
CA THR A 88 0.44 21.56 8.15
C THR A 88 0.67 22.39 6.89
N ASN A 89 1.26 21.81 5.85
CA ASN A 89 1.80 22.53 4.70
C ASN A 89 0.97 22.42 3.42
N VAL A 90 -0.08 21.61 3.43
CA VAL A 90 -0.92 21.35 2.26
C VAL A 90 -2.38 21.63 2.57
N ASP A 91 -3.03 22.46 1.74
CA ASP A 91 -4.46 22.66 1.75
C ASP A 91 -5.15 21.57 0.93
N TYR A 92 -6.37 21.22 1.32
CA TYR A 92 -7.22 20.22 0.66
C TYR A 92 -6.55 18.84 0.53
N PHE A 93 -5.63 18.53 1.45
CA PHE A 93 -4.94 17.25 1.45
C PHE A 93 -5.92 16.08 1.57
N LYS A 94 -5.87 15.18 0.59
CA LYS A 94 -6.72 13.99 0.57
C LYS A 94 -6.03 12.81 -0.12
N ILE A 95 -6.43 11.62 0.30
CA ILE A 95 -6.10 10.35 -0.35
C ILE A 95 -7.43 9.75 -0.80
N THR A 96 -7.57 9.50 -2.10
CA THR A 96 -8.79 8.96 -2.69
C THR A 96 -8.48 7.75 -3.55
N GLN A 97 -9.45 6.86 -3.70
CA GLN A 97 -9.31 5.71 -4.61
C GLN A 97 -9.21 6.19 -6.07
N ASP A 98 -8.27 5.64 -6.83
CA ASP A 98 -8.11 5.89 -8.26
C ASP A 98 -9.01 4.92 -9.05
N LYS A 99 -10.24 5.36 -9.31
CA LYS A 99 -11.24 4.56 -10.04
C LYS A 99 -10.81 4.33 -11.49
N PRO A 100 -11.11 3.15 -12.10
CA PRO A 100 -11.99 2.08 -11.59
C PRO A 100 -11.32 1.01 -10.74
N ALA A 101 -10.04 1.16 -10.38
CA ALA A 101 -9.35 0.19 -9.57
C ALA A 101 -9.92 0.09 -8.15
N TYR A 102 -9.84 -1.10 -7.57
CA TYR A 102 -10.30 -1.40 -6.21
C TYR A 102 -9.15 -1.90 -5.37
N PRO A 103 -9.16 -1.65 -4.03
CA PRO A 103 -8.20 -2.30 -3.16
C PRO A 103 -8.43 -3.81 -3.12
N ASP A 104 -7.35 -4.57 -3.13
CA ASP A 104 -7.37 -6.02 -2.99
C ASP A 104 -6.56 -6.44 -1.77
N ALA A 105 -7.06 -7.44 -1.02
CA ALA A 105 -6.27 -8.15 -0.03
C ALA A 105 -5.82 -9.50 -0.58
N ILE A 106 -4.60 -9.88 -0.30
CA ILE A 106 -3.99 -11.13 -0.75
C ILE A 106 -3.48 -11.89 0.46
N GLU A 107 -4.08 -13.06 0.72
CA GLU A 107 -3.56 -14.00 1.70
C GLU A 107 -2.69 -15.04 1.02
N TYR A 108 -1.40 -15.01 1.29
CA TYR A 108 -0.44 -15.99 0.79
C TYR A 108 -0.34 -17.18 1.73
N LYS A 109 0.10 -18.32 1.22
CA LYS A 109 0.51 -19.46 2.04
C LYS A 109 1.64 -19.02 2.98
N GLY A 110 1.56 -19.46 4.24
CA GLY A 110 2.53 -19.09 5.28
C GLY A 110 2.16 -17.82 6.04
N ASP A 111 0.86 -17.56 6.18
CA ASP A 111 0.28 -16.53 7.04
C ASP A 111 0.79 -15.11 6.70
N GLN A 112 0.95 -14.80 5.43
CA GLN A 112 1.31 -13.47 4.97
C GLN A 112 0.10 -12.80 4.31
N THR A 113 -0.36 -11.71 4.89
CA THR A 113 -1.43 -10.90 4.32
C THR A 113 -0.87 -9.59 3.78
N TRP A 114 -1.23 -9.28 2.54
CA TRP A 114 -0.92 -8.04 1.87
C TRP A 114 -2.20 -7.36 1.43
N VAL A 115 -2.21 -6.02 1.49
CA VAL A 115 -3.25 -5.20 0.87
C VAL A 115 -2.59 -4.31 -0.16
N GLN A 116 -3.15 -4.26 -1.36
CA GLN A 116 -2.72 -3.35 -2.41
C GLN A 116 -3.83 -2.34 -2.71
N THR A 117 -3.41 -1.09 -2.96
CA THR A 117 -4.33 0.01 -3.23
C THR A 117 -3.86 0.80 -4.45
N TRP A 118 -4.81 1.34 -5.19
CA TRP A 118 -4.59 2.34 -6.24
C TRP A 118 -5.28 3.62 -5.80
N GLU A 119 -4.49 4.64 -5.57
CA GLU A 119 -4.91 5.87 -4.90
C GLU A 119 -4.43 7.09 -5.68
N ARG A 120 -5.03 8.22 -5.36
CA ARG A 120 -4.54 9.54 -5.74
C ARG A 120 -4.33 10.36 -4.48
N ILE A 121 -3.17 11.00 -4.41
CA ILE A 121 -2.84 11.98 -3.38
C ILE A 121 -2.96 13.36 -3.98
N TYR A 122 -3.90 14.15 -3.49
CA TYR A 122 -4.19 15.49 -3.97
C TYR A 122 -3.94 16.53 -2.88
N GLY A 123 -3.52 17.71 -3.28
CA GLY A 123 -3.43 18.87 -2.42
C GLY A 123 -2.88 20.11 -3.12
N VAL A 124 -2.86 21.23 -2.39
CA VAL A 124 -2.26 22.50 -2.80
C VAL A 124 -1.22 22.89 -1.78
N HIS A 125 0.03 23.05 -2.20
CA HIS A 125 1.09 23.47 -1.29
C HIS A 125 0.88 24.92 -0.84
N LYS A 126 0.68 25.14 0.47
CA LYS A 126 0.24 26.44 1.04
C LYS A 126 1.13 27.61 0.68
N GLN A 127 2.45 27.41 0.67
CA GLN A 127 3.39 28.53 0.46
C GLN A 127 3.63 28.84 -1.02
N THR A 128 3.47 27.87 -1.92
CA THR A 128 3.73 28.07 -3.35
C THR A 128 2.47 28.18 -4.19
N GLY A 129 1.32 27.74 -3.65
CA GLY A 129 0.06 27.61 -4.39
C GLY A 129 0.08 26.53 -5.47
N VAL A 130 1.14 25.72 -5.54
CA VAL A 130 1.25 24.66 -6.56
C VAL A 130 0.33 23.51 -6.19
N GLU A 131 -0.60 23.22 -7.10
CA GLU A 131 -1.49 22.06 -7.02
C GLU A 131 -0.76 20.80 -7.51
N PHE A 132 -1.01 19.68 -6.84
CA PHE A 132 -0.52 18.38 -7.24
C PHE A 132 -1.62 17.32 -7.13
N ASP A 133 -1.57 16.35 -8.03
CA ASP A 133 -2.45 15.18 -8.06
C ASP A 133 -1.61 13.98 -8.51
N MET A 134 -1.22 13.14 -7.56
CA MET A 134 -0.27 12.07 -7.76
C MET A 134 -0.97 10.71 -7.74
N PRO A 135 -0.88 9.92 -8.81
CA PRO A 135 -1.26 8.51 -8.76
C PRO A 135 -0.27 7.74 -7.87
N VAL A 136 -0.79 6.89 -7.03
CA VAL A 136 0.00 6.08 -6.09
C VAL A 136 -0.54 4.66 -6.06
N HIS A 137 0.35 3.70 -6.21
CA HIS A 137 0.07 2.30 -5.91
C HIS A 137 0.83 1.89 -4.67
N ARG A 138 0.14 1.35 -3.66
CA ARG A 138 0.74 0.94 -2.39
C ARG A 138 0.52 -0.52 -2.10
N LEU A 139 1.54 -1.14 -1.51
CA LEU A 139 1.53 -2.49 -1.00
C LEU A 139 1.77 -2.45 0.51
N TYR A 140 0.76 -2.84 1.28
CA TYR A 140 0.81 -2.91 2.73
C TYR A 140 0.98 -4.36 3.18
N ARG A 141 2.03 -4.64 3.94
CA ARG A 141 2.19 -5.94 4.62
C ARG A 141 1.58 -5.84 6.00
N LEU A 142 0.68 -6.77 6.32
CA LEU A 142 -0.01 -6.81 7.61
C LEU A 142 0.60 -7.88 8.52
N ASN A 143 0.39 -7.72 9.83
CA ASN A 143 0.70 -8.75 10.80
C ASN A 143 -0.30 -9.93 10.67
N LYS A 144 0.01 -11.04 11.34
CA LYS A 144 -0.76 -12.28 11.24
C LYS A 144 -2.24 -12.09 11.62
N ASP A 145 -2.51 -11.25 12.61
CA ASP A 145 -3.87 -11.02 13.13
C ASP A 145 -4.64 -9.94 12.35
N VAL A 146 -4.02 -9.38 11.29
CA VAL A 146 -4.61 -8.33 10.43
C VAL A 146 -5.05 -7.09 11.23
N THR A 147 -4.31 -6.77 12.28
CA THR A 147 -4.60 -5.63 13.18
C THR A 147 -3.61 -4.49 13.06
N LYS A 148 -2.40 -4.77 12.50
CA LYS A 148 -1.34 -3.77 12.33
C LYS A 148 -0.60 -3.93 11.02
N ILE A 149 -0.02 -2.81 10.56
CA ILE A 149 0.80 -2.71 9.37
C ILE A 149 2.26 -2.89 9.76
N ILE A 150 2.93 -3.87 9.16
CA ILE A 150 4.37 -4.12 9.33
C ILE A 150 5.17 -3.19 8.41
N SER A 151 4.74 -3.04 7.17
CA SER A 151 5.43 -2.20 6.21
C SER A 151 4.52 -1.72 5.08
N VAL A 152 4.94 -0.65 4.42
CA VAL A 152 4.33 -0.16 3.19
C VAL A 152 5.41 0.05 2.13
N MET A 153 5.11 -0.34 0.89
CA MET A 153 5.85 0.03 -0.31
C MET A 153 5.01 1.00 -1.13
N ASP A 154 5.60 2.13 -1.50
CA ASP A 154 4.96 3.20 -2.27
C ASP A 154 5.55 3.27 -3.67
N TYR A 155 4.69 3.17 -4.68
CA TYR A 155 5.00 3.39 -6.10
C TYR A 155 4.24 4.63 -6.52
N SER A 156 4.91 5.79 -6.57
CA SER A 156 4.28 7.05 -6.89
C SER A 156 5.08 7.86 -7.91
N ASP A 157 4.38 8.54 -8.82
CA ASP A 157 4.95 9.62 -9.59
C ASP A 157 4.85 10.93 -8.79
N SER A 158 5.93 11.27 -8.11
CA SER A 158 6.01 12.48 -7.29
C SER A 158 6.43 13.73 -8.06
N SER A 159 6.53 13.69 -9.39
CA SER A 159 7.04 14.80 -10.21
C SER A 159 6.27 16.11 -9.99
N ASN A 160 4.95 16.05 -9.90
CA ASN A 160 4.10 17.20 -9.63
C ASN A 160 4.31 17.78 -8.23
N TYR A 161 4.43 16.91 -7.23
CA TYR A 161 4.74 17.32 -5.85
C TYR A 161 6.15 17.91 -5.76
N MET A 162 7.12 17.32 -6.44
CA MET A 162 8.49 17.84 -6.46
C MET A 162 8.56 19.25 -7.03
N ARG A 163 7.76 19.59 -8.06
CA ARG A 163 7.66 20.97 -8.56
C ARG A 163 7.18 21.94 -7.48
N ALA A 164 6.20 21.56 -6.67
CA ALA A 164 5.72 22.36 -5.56
C ALA A 164 6.81 22.57 -4.51
N TRP A 165 7.56 21.51 -4.21
CA TRP A 165 8.68 21.55 -3.29
C TRP A 165 9.84 22.40 -3.78
N ASP A 166 10.22 22.28 -5.06
CA ASP A 166 11.32 23.04 -5.66
C ASP A 166 10.99 24.55 -5.80
N ALA A 167 9.71 24.90 -5.92
CA ALA A 167 9.25 26.27 -5.93
C ALA A 167 9.26 26.92 -4.53
N TRP A 168 9.40 26.14 -3.46
CA TRP A 168 9.40 26.67 -2.10
C TRP A 168 10.73 27.38 -1.77
N PRO A 169 10.69 28.69 -1.35
CA PRO A 169 11.89 29.47 -1.04
C PRO A 169 12.73 28.91 0.13
N GLY A 170 12.11 28.19 1.05
CA GLY A 170 12.76 27.53 2.20
C GLY A 170 13.28 26.11 1.91
N ASN A 171 13.37 25.72 0.64
CA ASN A 171 13.87 24.41 0.27
C ASN A 171 15.40 24.39 0.29
N ASP A 172 15.99 23.64 1.23
CA ASP A 172 17.45 23.53 1.42
C ASP A 172 18.16 22.65 0.36
N ARG A 173 17.44 22.19 -0.68
CA ARG A 173 18.02 21.34 -1.75
C ARG A 173 18.68 22.11 -2.90
N LYS A 174 18.77 23.45 -2.79
CA LYS A 174 19.43 24.29 -3.80
C LYS A 174 20.93 24.36 -3.58
#